data_370343db07fdad46c4ba4414b9076aeb
#
_entry.id   370343db07fdad46c4ba4414b9076aeb
#
_cell.length_a   1.000
_cell.length_b   1.000
_cell.length_c   1.000
_cell.angle_alpha   90.00
_cell.angle_beta   90.00
_cell.angle_gamma   90.00
#
_symmetry.space_group_name_H-M   'P 1'
#
loop_
_entity.id
_entity.type
_entity.pdbx_description
1 polymer ?
#
loop_
_entity_poly.entity_id
_entity_poly.type
_entity_poly.pdbx_seq_one_letter_code
_entity_poly.pdbx_strand_id
1 'polypeptide(L)'
;MMGIFEYNQDELLGTVESVDTSTAIIKVENDDKLRGLQVNHLVTIQSSKVGQHLIGLVSKIIRKSGFTDSAEDLTPDLSFNVIKVVLIGTHLDKEGLKENVFRRSLATVPTINAECYLINGERLKQFMQAVSSVPEGQEQICLQIGNYSIDEDATAWINGNKLFQRHAVIVGSTGSGKSWCVAKILEQVAELKSADALLFDIHGEYSTLEGDNFTHLKVAGPNDTISEGILFLPYWLLTYEEMLSLMLDRSDNNAPNQAMMFSNQVIKHKKDFLHGMGLEEMEANITLDSPIPYSLDKMIDCLTALDQEMVPRARAGAEKKGPYNGQLTRFIQRLETKRKDKRLNFMFSREESLLKYDYMDELCCKLMLPAQNGKKGVKIIDFSEVPSDILPLIVSLIARVVFSVQQWSQVGERHPIAIFCDEAHLYIPAYTEKSIDDASLVTFERISKEGRKYGVGLVVISQRPSEVNRTVLSQSNNFIAMRLTN
;
A
#
# COMPACT_ATOMS: atom_id res chain seq x y z
N MET A 1 -7.42 -22.25 -31.76
CA MET A 1 -8.59 -21.79 -30.98
C MET A 1 -9.20 -20.60 -31.66
N MET A 2 -10.52 -20.47 -31.60
CA MET A 2 -11.25 -19.30 -32.15
C MET A 2 -10.91 -18.07 -31.32
N GLY A 3 -10.75 -16.90 -31.96
CA GLY A 3 -10.56 -15.62 -31.26
C GLY A 3 -11.80 -15.30 -30.41
N ILE A 4 -11.67 -14.44 -29.40
CA ILE A 4 -12.80 -14.01 -28.53
C ILE A 4 -13.88 -13.31 -29.35
N PHE A 5 -13.49 -12.62 -30.42
CA PHE A 5 -14.38 -11.79 -31.22
C PHE A 5 -14.70 -12.47 -32.57
N GLU A 6 -15.86 -13.10 -32.62
CA GLU A 6 -16.49 -13.51 -33.87
C GLU A 6 -17.60 -12.51 -34.22
N TYR A 7 -17.61 -12.01 -35.45
CA TYR A 7 -18.53 -10.98 -35.90
C TYR A 7 -19.75 -11.59 -36.60
N ASN A 8 -20.92 -11.53 -35.95
CA ASN A 8 -22.19 -11.94 -36.50
C ASN A 8 -23.01 -10.70 -36.88
N GLN A 9 -23.59 -10.69 -38.07
CA GLN A 9 -24.40 -9.57 -38.56
C GLN A 9 -25.62 -9.26 -37.66
N ASP A 10 -26.22 -10.27 -37.04
CA ASP A 10 -27.35 -10.10 -36.12
C ASP A 10 -26.97 -9.29 -34.84
N GLU A 11 -25.69 -9.30 -34.49
CA GLU A 11 -25.16 -8.61 -33.33
C GLU A 11 -24.54 -7.22 -33.66
N LEU A 12 -24.56 -6.84 -34.94
CA LEU A 12 -24.04 -5.56 -35.40
C LEU A 12 -24.74 -4.40 -34.68
N LEU A 13 -23.98 -3.58 -33.90
CA LEU A 13 -24.50 -2.40 -33.22
C LEU A 13 -24.66 -1.24 -34.19
N GLY A 14 -23.67 -1.02 -35.04
CA GLY A 14 -23.66 0.07 -36.02
C GLY A 14 -22.33 0.16 -36.78
N THR A 15 -22.14 1.19 -37.55
CA THR A 15 -20.95 1.42 -38.38
C THR A 15 -20.26 2.73 -38.04
N VAL A 16 -18.94 2.79 -38.22
CA VAL A 16 -18.14 3.97 -38.00
C VAL A 16 -18.46 5.08 -39.03
N GLU A 17 -18.96 6.22 -38.55
CA GLU A 17 -19.27 7.38 -39.38
C GLU A 17 -18.11 8.37 -39.47
N SER A 18 -17.45 8.61 -38.33
CA SER A 18 -16.28 9.48 -38.26
C SER A 18 -15.31 9.02 -37.18
N VAL A 19 -14.04 9.38 -37.37
CA VAL A 19 -12.95 9.03 -36.45
C VAL A 19 -12.10 10.25 -36.19
N ASP A 20 -11.78 10.47 -34.91
CA ASP A 20 -10.73 11.37 -34.45
C ASP A 20 -9.63 10.51 -33.78
N THR A 21 -8.51 11.10 -33.37
CA THR A 21 -7.33 10.42 -32.84
C THR A 21 -7.61 9.36 -31.77
N SER A 22 -8.58 9.60 -30.92
CA SER A 22 -8.93 8.70 -29.79
C SER A 22 -10.42 8.40 -29.66
N THR A 23 -11.24 8.94 -30.59
CA THR A 23 -12.69 8.77 -30.52
C THR A 23 -13.25 8.37 -31.88
N ALA A 24 -14.28 7.52 -31.86
CA ALA A 24 -15.05 7.17 -33.04
C ALA A 24 -16.53 7.52 -32.80
N ILE A 25 -17.20 7.98 -33.85
CA ILE A 25 -18.64 8.17 -33.86
C ILE A 25 -19.24 7.01 -34.66
N ILE A 26 -20.13 6.28 -34.02
CA ILE A 26 -20.79 5.11 -34.59
C ILE A 26 -22.23 5.49 -34.88
N LYS A 27 -22.65 5.30 -36.12
CA LYS A 27 -24.04 5.41 -36.54
C LYS A 27 -24.76 4.11 -36.21
N VAL A 28 -25.87 4.21 -35.46
CA VAL A 28 -26.69 3.07 -35.07
C VAL A 28 -28.03 3.16 -35.82
N GLU A 29 -28.32 2.19 -36.66
CA GLU A 29 -29.52 2.19 -37.52
C GLU A 29 -30.75 1.61 -36.79
N ASN A 30 -30.56 0.69 -35.85
CA ASN A 30 -31.64 0.03 -35.15
C ASN A 30 -31.84 0.59 -33.74
N ASP A 31 -32.97 1.28 -33.53
CA ASP A 31 -33.35 1.87 -32.24
C ASP A 31 -33.47 0.85 -31.09
N ASP A 32 -33.88 -0.39 -31.40
CA ASP A 32 -34.02 -1.42 -30.36
C ASP A 32 -32.66 -1.81 -29.74
N LYS A 33 -31.57 -1.75 -30.51
CA LYS A 33 -30.21 -2.02 -30.02
C LYS A 33 -29.69 -0.92 -29.06
N LEU A 34 -30.26 0.28 -29.12
CA LEU A 34 -29.95 1.35 -28.19
C LEU A 34 -30.61 1.21 -26.82
N ARG A 35 -31.75 0.51 -26.73
CA ARG A 35 -32.49 0.36 -25.47
C ARG A 35 -31.67 -0.33 -24.37
N GLY A 36 -30.83 -1.30 -24.78
CA GLY A 36 -29.93 -2.01 -23.87
C GLY A 36 -28.55 -1.38 -23.72
N LEU A 37 -28.24 -0.31 -24.47
CA LEU A 37 -26.93 0.31 -24.46
C LEU A 37 -26.82 1.39 -23.38
N GLN A 38 -25.74 1.34 -22.59
CA GLN A 38 -25.45 2.33 -21.56
C GLN A 38 -24.07 2.96 -21.77
N VAL A 39 -23.89 4.13 -21.18
CA VAL A 39 -22.55 4.73 -21.06
C VAL A 39 -21.66 3.79 -20.25
N ASN A 40 -20.40 3.67 -20.62
CA ASN A 40 -19.42 2.72 -20.10
C ASN A 40 -19.56 1.26 -20.61
N HIS A 41 -20.50 0.95 -21.49
CA HIS A 41 -20.44 -0.32 -22.18
C HIS A 41 -19.20 -0.42 -23.07
N LEU A 42 -18.62 -1.60 -23.14
CA LEU A 42 -17.48 -1.90 -24.01
C LEU A 42 -18.00 -2.32 -25.40
N VAL A 43 -17.30 -1.83 -26.41
CA VAL A 43 -17.57 -2.19 -27.81
C VAL A 43 -16.27 -2.63 -28.50
N THR A 44 -16.41 -3.52 -29.47
CA THR A 44 -15.32 -3.85 -30.39
C THR A 44 -15.61 -3.30 -31.76
N ILE A 45 -14.60 -2.72 -32.41
CA ILE A 45 -14.66 -2.21 -33.77
C ILE A 45 -13.72 -3.06 -34.62
N GLN A 46 -14.23 -3.53 -35.75
CA GLN A 46 -13.46 -4.34 -36.67
C GLN A 46 -12.25 -3.53 -37.20
N SER A 47 -11.08 -4.14 -37.12
CA SER A 47 -9.86 -3.54 -37.68
C SER A 47 -9.64 -4.00 -39.11
N SER A 48 -8.95 -3.19 -39.91
CA SER A 48 -8.51 -3.57 -41.25
C SER A 48 -7.45 -4.70 -41.24
N LYS A 49 -6.88 -5.03 -40.08
CA LYS A 49 -5.91 -6.12 -39.94
C LYS A 49 -6.57 -7.33 -39.30
N VAL A 50 -6.41 -8.48 -39.92
CA VAL A 50 -6.91 -9.77 -39.41
C VAL A 50 -6.30 -10.09 -38.05
N GLY A 51 -7.14 -10.58 -37.13
CA GLY A 51 -6.70 -10.91 -35.74
C GLY A 51 -6.42 -9.70 -34.87
N GLN A 52 -6.85 -8.49 -35.27
CA GLN A 52 -6.81 -7.27 -34.46
C GLN A 52 -8.21 -6.69 -34.34
N HIS A 53 -8.57 -6.31 -33.12
CA HIS A 53 -9.86 -5.74 -32.78
C HIS A 53 -9.64 -4.47 -31.97
N LEU A 54 -10.25 -3.36 -32.40
CA LEU A 54 -10.18 -2.10 -31.66
C LEU A 54 -11.24 -2.12 -30.57
N ILE A 55 -10.81 -1.82 -29.35
CA ILE A 55 -11.69 -1.82 -28.18
C ILE A 55 -11.99 -0.38 -27.78
N GLY A 56 -13.26 -0.11 -27.57
CA GLY A 56 -13.72 1.21 -27.17
C GLY A 56 -14.74 1.17 -26.04
N LEU A 57 -14.90 2.32 -25.40
CA LEU A 57 -15.86 2.57 -24.33
C LEU A 57 -16.90 3.57 -24.80
N VAL A 58 -18.18 3.25 -24.65
CA VAL A 58 -19.28 4.18 -24.96
C VAL A 58 -19.23 5.34 -23.97
N SER A 59 -18.94 6.53 -24.48
CA SER A 59 -18.84 7.74 -23.65
C SER A 59 -20.09 8.62 -23.70
N LYS A 60 -20.85 8.55 -24.82
CA LYS A 60 -22.07 9.35 -24.99
C LYS A 60 -22.99 8.70 -26.02
N ILE A 61 -24.30 8.78 -25.78
CA ILE A 61 -25.35 8.36 -26.68
C ILE A 61 -26.12 9.62 -27.08
N ILE A 62 -26.26 9.87 -28.37
CA ILE A 62 -26.91 11.07 -28.90
C ILE A 62 -27.97 10.62 -29.91
N ARG A 63 -29.20 11.06 -29.67
CA ARG A 63 -30.26 10.97 -30.69
C ARG A 63 -30.31 12.29 -31.44
N LYS A 64 -30.10 12.25 -32.75
CA LYS A 64 -30.30 13.39 -33.61
C LYS A 64 -31.71 13.28 -34.29
N SER A 65 -32.62 14.16 -33.87
CA SER A 65 -33.87 14.37 -34.66
C SER A 65 -33.57 15.46 -35.70
N GLY A 66 -33.74 15.12 -36.96
CA GLY A 66 -33.65 16.12 -38.03
C GLY A 66 -34.93 16.94 -38.02
N PHE A 67 -34.94 18.10 -37.36
CA PHE A 67 -35.92 19.14 -37.66
C PHE A 67 -35.38 19.98 -38.83
N THR A 68 -35.97 19.79 -40.01
CA THR A 68 -35.88 20.74 -41.10
C THR A 68 -37.03 21.74 -40.96
N ASP A 69 -36.71 22.99 -40.67
CA ASP A 69 -37.64 24.12 -40.60
C ASP A 69 -38.18 24.57 -41.98
N SER A 70 -38.42 23.63 -42.88
CA SER A 70 -39.02 23.97 -44.18
C SER A 70 -40.23 23.09 -44.48
N ALA A 71 -41.39 23.69 -44.46
CA ALA A 71 -42.74 23.11 -44.57
C ALA A 71 -43.12 22.58 -45.97
N GLU A 72 -42.21 22.16 -46.83
CA GLU A 72 -42.56 21.75 -48.22
C GLU A 72 -41.95 20.43 -48.72
N ASP A 73 -41.18 19.65 -47.94
CA ASP A 73 -40.71 18.34 -48.41
C ASP A 73 -41.13 17.23 -47.44
N LEU A 74 -42.11 16.42 -47.90
CA LEU A 74 -42.54 15.15 -47.28
C LEU A 74 -41.47 14.09 -47.49
N THR A 75 -40.29 14.26 -46.96
CA THR A 75 -39.27 13.20 -46.82
C THR A 75 -39.35 12.61 -45.44
N PRO A 76 -39.30 11.28 -45.27
CA PRO A 76 -39.34 10.65 -43.94
C PRO A 76 -38.18 11.12 -43.13
N ASP A 77 -38.45 11.57 -41.90
CA ASP A 77 -37.53 11.97 -40.86
C ASP A 77 -36.37 11.00 -40.74
N LEU A 78 -35.22 11.30 -41.30
CA LEU A 78 -33.98 10.53 -41.11
C LEU A 78 -33.38 10.85 -39.74
N SER A 79 -34.09 10.41 -38.67
CA SER A 79 -33.51 10.40 -37.33
C SER A 79 -32.49 9.28 -37.25
N PHE A 80 -31.22 9.60 -37.11
CA PHE A 80 -30.23 8.57 -36.87
C PHE A 80 -29.57 8.80 -35.49
N ASN A 81 -29.37 7.69 -34.80
CA ASN A 81 -28.73 7.68 -33.51
C ASN A 81 -27.23 7.51 -33.69
N VAL A 82 -26.46 8.28 -32.90
CA VAL A 82 -25.01 8.17 -32.87
C VAL A 82 -24.52 7.93 -31.46
N ILE A 83 -23.54 7.08 -31.35
CA ILE A 83 -22.80 6.86 -30.12
C ILE A 83 -21.37 7.36 -30.30
N LYS A 84 -20.88 8.04 -29.27
CA LYS A 84 -19.48 8.43 -29.18
C LYS A 84 -18.73 7.37 -28.38
N VAL A 85 -17.72 6.79 -28.99
CA VAL A 85 -16.87 5.74 -28.42
C VAL A 85 -15.47 6.29 -28.24
N VAL A 86 -14.91 6.15 -27.03
CA VAL A 86 -13.49 6.45 -26.75
C VAL A 86 -12.71 5.16 -26.93
N LEU A 87 -11.73 5.17 -27.81
CA LEU A 87 -10.87 4.01 -28.08
C LEU A 87 -9.87 3.82 -26.91
N ILE A 88 -9.87 2.63 -26.32
CA ILE A 88 -9.07 2.33 -25.12
C ILE A 88 -7.90 1.39 -25.40
N GLY A 89 -7.86 0.75 -26.57
CA GLY A 89 -6.75 -0.14 -26.93
C GLY A 89 -7.08 -1.07 -28.09
N THR A 90 -6.15 -2.00 -28.32
CA THR A 90 -6.23 -3.03 -29.34
C THR A 90 -6.16 -4.42 -28.71
N HIS A 91 -7.11 -5.29 -29.05
CA HIS A 91 -7.04 -6.70 -28.72
C HIS A 91 -6.43 -7.45 -29.91
N LEU A 92 -5.52 -8.36 -29.62
CA LEU A 92 -4.83 -9.22 -30.58
C LEU A 92 -5.22 -10.67 -30.26
N ASP A 93 -5.75 -11.40 -31.25
CA ASP A 93 -6.05 -12.82 -31.07
C ASP A 93 -4.79 -13.62 -30.77
N LYS A 94 -3.66 -13.21 -31.37
CA LYS A 94 -2.35 -13.82 -31.14
C LYS A 94 -1.22 -12.82 -31.22
N GLU A 95 -0.28 -12.95 -30.29
CA GLU A 95 0.97 -12.19 -30.27
C GLU A 95 2.14 -13.12 -29.92
N GLY A 96 2.89 -13.57 -30.90
CA GLY A 96 3.94 -14.57 -30.72
C GLY A 96 3.37 -15.90 -30.22
N LEU A 97 3.72 -16.29 -29.00
CA LEU A 97 3.20 -17.48 -28.33
C LEU A 97 1.98 -17.21 -27.43
N LYS A 98 1.60 -15.95 -27.26
CA LYS A 98 0.47 -15.56 -26.40
C LYS A 98 -0.78 -15.40 -27.23
N GLU A 99 -1.90 -15.90 -26.71
CA GLU A 99 -3.22 -15.74 -27.27
C GLU A 99 -4.01 -14.70 -26.48
N ASN A 100 -4.96 -14.03 -27.12
CA ASN A 100 -5.87 -13.06 -26.52
C ASN A 100 -5.18 -11.94 -25.73
N VAL A 101 -4.33 -11.17 -26.41
CA VAL A 101 -3.51 -10.12 -25.78
C VAL A 101 -4.17 -8.76 -25.93
N PHE A 102 -4.49 -8.08 -24.82
CA PHE A 102 -4.95 -6.69 -24.86
C PHE A 102 -3.78 -5.70 -24.65
N ARG A 103 -3.68 -4.74 -25.54
CA ARG A 103 -2.73 -3.62 -25.46
C ARG A 103 -3.48 -2.29 -25.34
N ARG A 104 -3.09 -1.46 -24.39
CA ARG A 104 -3.66 -0.10 -24.23
C ARG A 104 -3.22 0.89 -25.31
N SER A 105 -2.42 0.47 -26.27
CA SER A 105 -2.01 1.29 -27.40
C SER A 105 -2.92 1.01 -28.61
N LEU A 106 -3.24 2.06 -29.36
CA LEU A 106 -3.94 1.94 -30.63
C LEU A 106 -2.90 1.64 -31.72
N ALA A 107 -2.94 0.41 -32.24
CA ALA A 107 -2.07 -0.01 -33.34
C ALA A 107 -2.55 0.56 -34.70
N THR A 108 -3.85 0.80 -34.81
CA THR A 108 -4.52 1.35 -36.00
C THR A 108 -5.71 2.21 -35.53
N VAL A 109 -6.23 3.04 -36.40
CA VAL A 109 -7.52 3.71 -36.21
C VAL A 109 -8.61 2.96 -37.01
N PRO A 110 -9.87 3.02 -36.59
CA PRO A 110 -10.96 2.40 -37.35
C PRO A 110 -11.08 3.02 -38.75
N THR A 111 -11.43 2.21 -39.72
CA THR A 111 -11.82 2.70 -41.05
C THR A 111 -13.27 3.19 -41.03
N ILE A 112 -13.59 4.16 -41.89
CA ILE A 112 -14.99 4.56 -42.09
C ILE A 112 -15.80 3.34 -42.60
N ASN A 113 -17.04 3.21 -42.12
CA ASN A 113 -17.92 2.05 -42.32
C ASN A 113 -17.44 0.75 -41.64
N ALA A 114 -16.39 0.78 -40.81
CA ALA A 114 -16.03 -0.39 -40.00
C ALA A 114 -17.20 -0.78 -39.06
N GLU A 115 -17.42 -2.06 -38.92
CA GLU A 115 -18.51 -2.62 -38.11
C GLU A 115 -18.16 -2.52 -36.63
N CYS A 116 -19.15 -2.16 -35.80
CA CYS A 116 -19.05 -2.03 -34.37
C CYS A 116 -20.01 -2.98 -33.65
N TYR A 117 -19.53 -3.69 -32.65
CA TYR A 117 -20.29 -4.71 -31.92
C TYR A 117 -20.20 -4.47 -30.41
N LEU A 118 -21.28 -4.81 -29.68
CA LEU A 118 -21.27 -4.74 -28.21
C LEU A 118 -20.51 -5.93 -27.63
N ILE A 119 -19.69 -5.67 -26.63
CA ILE A 119 -19.00 -6.71 -25.84
C ILE A 119 -19.85 -7.00 -24.60
N ASN A 120 -20.54 -8.15 -24.57
CA ASN A 120 -21.41 -8.57 -23.46
C ASN A 120 -21.29 -10.08 -23.22
N GLY A 121 -21.90 -10.57 -22.16
CA GLY A 121 -21.99 -12.01 -21.82
C GLY A 121 -20.62 -12.69 -21.77
N GLU A 122 -20.52 -13.87 -22.37
CA GLU A 122 -19.30 -14.68 -22.36
C GLU A 122 -18.11 -13.96 -23.01
N ARG A 123 -18.33 -13.14 -24.04
CA ARG A 123 -17.26 -12.32 -24.65
C ARG A 123 -16.69 -11.28 -23.71
N LEU A 124 -17.54 -10.64 -22.91
CA LEU A 124 -17.09 -9.68 -21.88
C LEU A 124 -16.21 -10.40 -20.86
N LYS A 125 -16.65 -11.55 -20.38
CA LYS A 125 -15.91 -12.36 -19.42
C LYS A 125 -14.53 -12.76 -19.97
N GLN A 126 -14.47 -13.32 -21.17
CA GLN A 126 -13.20 -13.71 -21.81
C GLN A 126 -12.29 -12.52 -22.08
N PHE A 127 -12.84 -11.39 -22.56
CA PHE A 127 -12.07 -10.17 -22.76
C PHE A 127 -11.48 -9.64 -21.45
N MET A 128 -12.26 -9.63 -20.38
CA MET A 128 -11.79 -9.15 -19.08
C MET A 128 -10.74 -10.09 -18.45
N GLN A 129 -10.83 -11.40 -18.69
CA GLN A 129 -9.76 -12.35 -18.36
C GLN A 129 -8.47 -12.03 -19.14
N ALA A 130 -8.58 -11.75 -20.44
CA ALA A 130 -7.42 -11.33 -21.25
C ALA A 130 -6.82 -10.00 -20.76
N VAL A 131 -7.65 -9.02 -20.37
CA VAL A 131 -7.19 -7.74 -19.79
C VAL A 131 -6.44 -7.96 -18.47
N SER A 132 -6.91 -8.87 -17.63
CA SER A 132 -6.23 -9.23 -16.38
C SER A 132 -4.88 -9.92 -16.62
N SER A 133 -4.61 -10.34 -17.86
CA SER A 133 -3.39 -11.04 -18.30
C SER A 133 -3.07 -12.27 -17.45
N VAL A 134 -4.08 -13.06 -17.17
CA VAL A 134 -3.91 -14.34 -16.49
C VAL A 134 -3.75 -15.41 -17.54
N PRO A 135 -2.61 -16.11 -17.60
CA PRO A 135 -2.46 -17.25 -18.48
C PRO A 135 -3.46 -18.37 -18.13
N GLU A 136 -3.99 -19.05 -19.12
CA GLU A 136 -4.78 -20.27 -18.88
C GLU A 136 -4.00 -21.25 -17.98
N GLY A 137 -4.65 -21.79 -16.96
CA GLY A 137 -4.05 -22.68 -15.98
C GLY A 137 -3.32 -22.01 -14.80
N GLN A 138 -3.25 -20.67 -14.74
CA GLN A 138 -2.73 -19.92 -13.59
C GLN A 138 -3.83 -19.11 -12.86
N GLU A 139 -5.04 -19.63 -12.82
CA GLU A 139 -6.19 -19.03 -12.13
C GLU A 139 -5.90 -18.76 -10.64
N GLN A 140 -4.94 -19.46 -10.06
CA GLN A 140 -4.50 -19.31 -8.66
C GLN A 140 -3.90 -17.93 -8.33
N ILE A 141 -3.63 -17.08 -9.32
CA ILE A 141 -3.05 -15.73 -9.12
C ILE A 141 -4.12 -14.65 -9.27
N CYS A 142 -5.33 -15.02 -9.64
CA CYS A 142 -6.46 -14.11 -9.85
C CYS A 142 -7.22 -13.87 -8.57
N LEU A 143 -7.50 -12.60 -8.32
CA LEU A 143 -8.37 -12.16 -7.24
C LEU A 143 -9.73 -11.80 -7.83
N GLN A 144 -10.78 -12.43 -7.37
CA GLN A 144 -12.16 -12.13 -7.73
C GLN A 144 -12.67 -11.02 -6.80
N ILE A 145 -12.87 -9.82 -7.35
CA ILE A 145 -13.29 -8.66 -6.55
C ILE A 145 -14.80 -8.37 -6.60
N GLY A 146 -15.54 -9.04 -7.45
CA GLY A 146 -16.97 -8.85 -7.63
C GLY A 146 -17.42 -9.16 -9.06
N ASN A 147 -18.57 -8.64 -9.46
CA ASN A 147 -19.10 -8.74 -10.81
C ASN A 147 -19.19 -7.36 -11.46
N TYR A 148 -19.25 -7.31 -12.79
CA TYR A 148 -19.42 -6.04 -13.50
C TYR A 148 -20.85 -5.53 -13.35
N SER A 149 -21.02 -4.23 -13.08
CA SER A 149 -22.33 -3.59 -12.95
C SER A 149 -23.13 -3.58 -14.27
N ILE A 150 -22.47 -3.77 -15.40
CA ILE A 150 -23.08 -3.83 -16.74
C ILE A 150 -23.48 -5.25 -17.14
N ASP A 151 -22.97 -6.25 -16.43
CA ASP A 151 -23.26 -7.67 -16.65
C ASP A 151 -23.00 -8.42 -15.33
N GLU A 152 -24.07 -8.71 -14.59
CA GLU A 152 -23.99 -9.33 -13.26
C GLU A 152 -23.42 -10.77 -13.29
N ASP A 153 -23.46 -11.42 -14.44
CA ASP A 153 -22.91 -12.77 -14.62
C ASP A 153 -21.41 -12.75 -14.98
N ALA A 154 -20.86 -11.58 -15.33
CA ALA A 154 -19.46 -11.42 -15.68
C ALA A 154 -18.63 -11.05 -14.44
N THR A 155 -17.76 -11.97 -14.02
CA THR A 155 -16.87 -11.78 -12.87
C THR A 155 -15.72 -10.82 -13.17
N ALA A 156 -15.47 -9.90 -12.27
CA ALA A 156 -14.34 -8.98 -12.32
C ALA A 156 -13.11 -9.59 -11.62
N TRP A 157 -12.04 -9.78 -12.40
CA TRP A 157 -10.80 -10.38 -11.95
C TRP A 157 -9.66 -9.34 -11.91
N ILE A 158 -8.80 -9.44 -10.89
CA ILE A 158 -7.55 -8.69 -10.80
C ILE A 158 -6.38 -9.68 -10.77
N ASN A 159 -5.32 -9.38 -11.50
CA ASN A 159 -4.07 -10.09 -11.41
C ASN A 159 -3.34 -9.67 -10.11
N GLY A 160 -3.25 -10.58 -9.13
CA GLY A 160 -2.64 -10.32 -7.83
C GLY A 160 -1.16 -9.91 -7.95
N ASN A 161 -0.39 -10.54 -8.84
CA ASN A 161 1.01 -10.16 -9.04
C ASN A 161 1.15 -8.71 -9.52
N LYS A 162 0.30 -8.28 -10.46
CA LYS A 162 0.33 -6.89 -10.94
C LYS A 162 -0.17 -5.90 -9.89
N LEU A 163 -1.18 -6.29 -9.10
CA LEU A 163 -1.74 -5.47 -8.03
C LEU A 163 -0.67 -5.16 -6.97
N PHE A 164 -0.02 -6.18 -6.46
CA PHE A 164 0.89 -6.05 -5.31
C PHE A 164 2.30 -5.61 -5.72
N GLN A 165 2.85 -6.12 -6.82
CA GLN A 165 4.20 -5.76 -7.25
C GLN A 165 4.35 -4.29 -7.69
N ARG A 166 3.25 -3.62 -8.04
CA ARG A 166 3.27 -2.25 -8.59
C ARG A 166 2.60 -1.24 -7.67
N HIS A 167 2.46 -1.56 -6.42
CA HIS A 167 1.69 -0.81 -5.44
C HIS A 167 0.25 -0.50 -5.89
N ALA A 168 -0.65 -0.40 -4.95
CA ALA A 168 -2.05 -0.12 -5.21
C ALA A 168 -2.57 0.97 -4.28
N VAL A 169 -3.61 1.65 -4.73
CA VAL A 169 -4.34 2.65 -3.94
C VAL A 169 -5.81 2.30 -3.96
N ILE A 170 -6.42 2.22 -2.80
CA ILE A 170 -7.86 2.01 -2.63
C ILE A 170 -8.44 3.27 -1.99
N VAL A 171 -9.29 3.98 -2.72
CA VAL A 171 -9.90 5.22 -2.23
C VAL A 171 -11.41 5.16 -2.27
N GLY A 172 -12.04 5.81 -1.31
CA GLY A 172 -13.49 5.89 -1.21
C GLY A 172 -13.91 6.66 0.03
N SER A 173 -15.02 7.38 -0.06
CA SER A 173 -15.60 8.09 1.09
C SER A 173 -16.12 7.12 2.15
N THR A 174 -16.40 7.63 3.34
CA THR A 174 -17.05 6.85 4.41
C THR A 174 -18.36 6.23 3.89
N GLY A 175 -18.56 4.95 4.17
CA GLY A 175 -19.76 4.21 3.72
C GLY A 175 -19.74 3.82 2.22
N SER A 176 -18.64 4.02 1.49
CA SER A 176 -18.51 3.58 0.09
C SER A 176 -18.25 2.08 -0.08
N GLY A 177 -18.04 1.33 1.01
CA GLY A 177 -17.68 -0.09 0.99
C GLY A 177 -16.18 -0.36 0.95
N LYS A 178 -15.33 0.63 1.24
CA LYS A 178 -13.86 0.52 1.20
C LYS A 178 -13.34 -0.66 2.05
N SER A 179 -13.75 -0.75 3.34
CA SER A 179 -13.33 -1.82 4.25
C SER A 179 -13.81 -3.20 3.77
N TRP A 180 -15.01 -3.29 3.17
CA TRP A 180 -15.50 -4.53 2.54
C TRP A 180 -14.66 -4.95 1.32
N CYS A 181 -14.27 -3.98 0.49
CA CYS A 181 -13.40 -4.24 -0.66
C CYS A 181 -12.04 -4.77 -0.21
N VAL A 182 -11.45 -4.15 0.81
CA VAL A 182 -10.18 -4.58 1.41
C VAL A 182 -10.31 -5.98 2.01
N ALA A 183 -11.37 -6.22 2.80
CA ALA A 183 -11.65 -7.53 3.37
C ALA A 183 -11.77 -8.61 2.29
N LYS A 184 -12.52 -8.33 1.20
CA LYS A 184 -12.66 -9.26 0.08
C LYS A 184 -11.33 -9.57 -0.62
N ILE A 185 -10.46 -8.58 -0.79
CA ILE A 185 -9.12 -8.79 -1.33
C ILE A 185 -8.28 -9.64 -0.37
N LEU A 186 -8.32 -9.38 0.94
CA LEU A 186 -7.57 -10.14 1.96
C LEU A 186 -8.04 -11.59 2.05
N GLU A 187 -9.35 -11.86 1.98
CA GLU A 187 -9.89 -13.22 1.91
C GLU A 187 -9.31 -14.00 0.71
N GLN A 188 -9.26 -13.34 -0.46
CA GLN A 188 -8.69 -13.95 -1.66
C GLN A 188 -7.17 -14.16 -1.55
N VAL A 189 -6.46 -13.22 -0.94
CA VAL A 189 -5.00 -13.35 -0.68
C VAL A 189 -4.73 -14.50 0.28
N ALA A 190 -5.56 -14.67 1.30
CA ALA A 190 -5.44 -15.76 2.27
C ALA A 190 -5.50 -17.16 1.64
N GLU A 191 -6.18 -17.30 0.50
CA GLU A 191 -6.25 -18.55 -0.27
C GLU A 191 -5.02 -18.77 -1.18
N LEU A 192 -4.21 -17.73 -1.43
CA LEU A 192 -3.03 -17.83 -2.29
C LEU A 192 -1.87 -18.54 -1.57
N LYS A 193 -1.24 -19.49 -2.26
CA LYS A 193 -0.09 -20.24 -1.72
C LYS A 193 1.24 -19.47 -1.78
N SER A 194 1.30 -18.39 -2.52
CA SER A 194 2.54 -17.70 -2.87
C SER A 194 2.61 -16.25 -2.41
N ALA A 195 1.61 -15.75 -1.69
CA ALA A 195 1.55 -14.36 -1.25
C ALA A 195 1.25 -14.28 0.25
N ASP A 196 1.92 -13.34 0.91
CA ASP A 196 1.64 -12.94 2.29
C ASP A 196 1.13 -11.51 2.29
N ALA A 197 0.23 -11.19 3.21
CA ALA A 197 -0.23 -9.83 3.43
C ALA A 197 -0.10 -9.44 4.90
N LEU A 198 0.22 -8.17 5.12
CA LEU A 198 0.27 -7.55 6.42
C LEU A 198 -0.66 -6.34 6.41
N LEU A 199 -1.75 -6.39 7.18
CA LEU A 199 -2.68 -5.27 7.30
C LEU A 199 -2.38 -4.46 8.55
N PHE A 200 -2.22 -3.17 8.39
CA PHE A 200 -2.21 -2.19 9.48
C PHE A 200 -3.63 -1.72 9.74
N ASP A 201 -4.25 -2.28 10.77
CA ASP A 201 -5.62 -1.97 11.19
C ASP A 201 -5.59 -0.91 12.30
N ILE A 202 -5.86 0.34 11.91
CA ILE A 202 -5.73 1.48 12.83
C ILE A 202 -6.89 1.55 13.83
N HIS A 203 -8.06 1.07 13.44
CA HIS A 203 -9.29 1.18 14.21
C HIS A 203 -9.86 -0.15 14.73
N GLY A 204 -9.22 -1.28 14.44
CA GLY A 204 -9.70 -2.62 14.83
C GLY A 204 -10.93 -3.08 14.01
N GLU A 205 -11.10 -2.57 12.78
CA GLU A 205 -12.27 -2.87 11.94
C GLU A 205 -12.26 -4.28 11.34
N TYR A 206 -11.08 -4.92 11.25
CA TYR A 206 -10.90 -6.19 10.56
C TYR A 206 -10.84 -7.39 11.52
N SER A 207 -11.26 -7.23 12.76
CA SER A 207 -11.29 -8.30 13.76
C SER A 207 -12.21 -9.47 13.40
N THR A 208 -13.16 -9.25 12.48
CA THR A 208 -14.11 -10.26 12.00
C THR A 208 -13.55 -11.16 10.89
N LEU A 209 -12.36 -10.88 10.36
CA LEU A 209 -11.69 -11.75 9.39
C LEU A 209 -11.04 -12.91 10.17
N GLU A 210 -11.74 -14.04 10.24
CA GLU A 210 -11.33 -15.22 10.99
C GLU A 210 -11.00 -16.40 10.07
N GLY A 211 -10.24 -17.35 10.57
CA GLY A 211 -9.90 -18.62 9.89
C GLY A 211 -8.41 -18.95 9.97
N ASP A 212 -8.05 -20.17 9.58
CA ASP A 212 -6.69 -20.71 9.68
C ASP A 212 -5.61 -19.93 8.92
N ASN A 213 -6.03 -19.10 7.96
CA ASN A 213 -5.14 -18.29 7.13
C ASN A 213 -5.00 -16.84 7.62
N PHE A 214 -5.66 -16.48 8.74
CA PHE A 214 -5.58 -15.18 9.36
C PHE A 214 -4.88 -15.27 10.70
N THR A 215 -3.97 -14.33 10.97
CA THR A 215 -3.28 -14.19 12.25
C THR A 215 -3.51 -12.77 12.76
N HIS A 216 -4.16 -12.66 13.91
CA HIS A 216 -4.38 -11.39 14.58
C HIS A 216 -3.26 -11.12 15.56
N LEU A 217 -2.64 -9.95 15.40
CA LEU A 217 -1.62 -9.41 16.30
C LEU A 217 -2.12 -8.06 16.80
N LYS A 218 -1.85 -7.73 18.05
CA LYS A 218 -2.22 -6.45 18.66
C LYS A 218 -0.99 -5.78 19.24
N VAL A 219 -0.78 -4.51 19.00
CA VAL A 219 0.24 -3.74 19.74
C VAL A 219 -0.21 -3.62 21.19
N ALA A 220 0.68 -3.96 22.14
CA ALA A 220 0.33 -4.04 23.55
C ALA A 220 -0.20 -2.71 24.09
N GLY A 221 -1.35 -2.76 24.72
CA GLY A 221 -1.93 -1.66 25.49
C GLY A 221 -1.31 -1.48 26.87
N PRO A 222 -1.83 -0.54 27.67
CA PRO A 222 -1.28 -0.21 29.00
C PRO A 222 -1.24 -1.34 30.01
N ASN A 223 -2.15 -2.30 29.87
CA ASN A 223 -2.33 -3.42 30.83
C ASN A 223 -2.00 -4.78 30.24
N ASP A 224 -1.58 -4.82 28.96
CA ASP A 224 -1.24 -6.09 28.31
C ASP A 224 0.11 -6.60 28.81
N THR A 225 0.23 -7.92 28.90
CA THR A 225 1.44 -8.66 29.25
C THR A 225 1.94 -9.44 28.03
N ILE A 226 3.19 -9.87 28.07
CA ILE A 226 3.79 -10.65 26.98
C ILE A 226 3.02 -11.96 26.84
N SER A 227 2.39 -12.14 25.68
CA SER A 227 1.63 -13.34 25.32
C SER A 227 1.60 -13.51 23.79
N GLU A 228 1.13 -14.67 23.35
CA GLU A 228 0.91 -14.94 21.94
C GLU A 228 -0.10 -13.92 21.35
N GLY A 229 0.19 -13.37 20.19
CA GLY A 229 -0.66 -12.36 19.54
C GLY A 229 -0.45 -10.93 20.03
N ILE A 230 0.27 -10.69 21.14
CA ILE A 230 0.59 -9.36 21.61
C ILE A 230 2.00 -8.97 21.16
N LEU A 231 2.08 -7.79 20.53
CA LEU A 231 3.33 -7.22 20.03
C LEU A 231 3.86 -6.17 20.99
N PHE A 232 5.06 -6.39 21.49
CA PHE A 232 5.87 -5.37 22.10
C PHE A 232 6.89 -4.88 21.08
N LEU A 233 7.14 -3.59 21.04
CA LEU A 233 8.06 -2.93 20.10
C LEU A 233 9.08 -2.10 20.90
N PRO A 234 10.07 -2.75 21.53
CA PRO A 234 11.01 -2.09 22.43
C PRO A 234 11.73 -0.90 21.77
N TYR A 235 11.99 0.15 22.55
CA TYR A 235 12.62 1.40 22.11
C TYR A 235 13.95 1.20 21.37
N TRP A 236 14.69 0.15 21.65
CA TRP A 236 15.97 -0.15 21.00
C TRP A 236 15.83 -0.66 19.56
N LEU A 237 14.59 -0.94 19.10
CA LEU A 237 14.26 -1.20 17.68
C LEU A 237 14.20 0.10 16.87
N LEU A 238 14.02 1.25 17.50
CA LEU A 238 14.00 2.55 16.83
C LEU A 238 15.38 2.91 16.30
N THR A 239 15.43 3.58 15.16
CA THR A 239 16.64 4.24 14.69
C THR A 239 16.98 5.44 15.57
N TYR A 240 18.19 5.94 15.46
CA TYR A 240 18.62 7.12 16.18
C TYR A 240 17.72 8.35 15.91
N GLU A 241 17.41 8.59 14.65
CA GLU A 241 16.53 9.72 14.28
C GLU A 241 15.09 9.52 14.77
N GLU A 242 14.55 8.30 14.71
CA GLU A 242 13.25 7.97 15.27
C GLU A 242 13.22 8.22 16.79
N MET A 243 14.25 7.82 17.49
CA MET A 243 14.38 8.04 18.93
C MET A 243 14.52 9.53 19.28
N LEU A 244 15.32 10.28 18.52
CA LEU A 244 15.43 11.73 18.68
C LEU A 244 14.10 12.43 18.38
N SER A 245 13.36 11.99 17.37
CA SER A 245 12.05 12.59 17.05
C SER A 245 11.03 12.45 18.18
N LEU A 246 11.15 11.36 18.96
CA LEU A 246 10.29 11.10 20.11
C LEU A 246 10.70 11.87 21.37
N MET A 247 12.03 12.08 21.58
CA MET A 247 12.60 12.54 22.85
C MET A 247 13.17 13.96 22.83
N LEU A 248 13.73 14.40 21.69
CA LEU A 248 14.47 15.65 21.59
C LEU A 248 13.55 16.82 21.23
N ASP A 249 13.71 17.92 21.97
CA ASP A 249 13.17 19.22 21.56
C ASP A 249 14.20 19.97 20.73
N ARG A 250 13.99 20.00 19.43
CA ARG A 250 14.89 20.68 18.50
C ARG A 250 14.95 22.20 18.73
N SER A 251 14.00 22.77 19.47
CA SER A 251 13.99 24.20 19.83
C SER A 251 14.82 24.53 21.08
N ASP A 252 15.27 23.50 21.83
CA ASP A 252 16.15 23.69 22.97
C ASP A 252 17.57 24.09 22.52
N ASN A 253 18.12 25.14 23.10
CA ASN A 253 19.49 25.60 22.79
C ASN A 253 20.55 24.53 23.04
N ASN A 254 20.29 23.58 23.94
CA ASN A 254 21.17 22.46 24.26
C ASN A 254 20.91 21.22 23.40
N ALA A 255 19.95 21.24 22.45
CA ALA A 255 19.60 20.10 21.62
C ALA A 255 20.80 19.41 20.94
N PRO A 256 21.82 20.14 20.40
CA PRO A 256 22.99 19.48 19.82
C PRO A 256 23.80 18.68 20.85
N ASN A 257 23.99 19.21 22.06
CA ASN A 257 24.71 18.52 23.13
C ASN A 257 23.92 17.33 23.67
N GLN A 258 22.59 17.46 23.78
CA GLN A 258 21.69 16.38 24.19
C GLN A 258 21.75 15.22 23.18
N ALA A 259 21.65 15.53 21.89
CA ALA A 259 21.75 14.53 20.81
C ALA A 259 23.12 13.83 20.78
N MET A 260 24.21 14.60 20.93
CA MET A 260 25.57 14.05 20.97
C MET A 260 25.77 13.13 22.17
N MET A 261 25.37 13.56 23.39
CA MET A 261 25.51 12.70 24.58
C MET A 261 24.63 11.47 24.50
N PHE A 262 23.42 11.60 24.00
CA PHE A 262 22.55 10.47 23.78
C PHE A 262 23.19 9.45 22.81
N SER A 263 23.70 9.87 21.66
CA SER A 263 24.36 8.98 20.69
C SER A 263 25.55 8.23 21.31
N ASN A 264 26.40 8.95 22.08
CA ASN A 264 27.54 8.33 22.74
C ASN A 264 27.12 7.28 23.77
N GLN A 265 26.06 7.55 24.54
CA GLN A 265 25.55 6.60 25.53
C GLN A 265 24.87 5.39 24.87
N VAL A 266 24.13 5.59 23.77
CA VAL A 266 23.51 4.48 23.02
C VAL A 266 24.58 3.51 22.53
N ILE A 267 25.62 3.98 21.85
CA ILE A 267 26.71 3.14 21.36
C ILE A 267 27.41 2.42 22.53
N LYS A 268 27.73 3.15 23.60
CA LYS A 268 28.35 2.56 24.77
C LYS A 268 27.54 1.43 25.34
N HIS A 269 26.26 1.65 25.63
CA HIS A 269 25.41 0.63 26.26
C HIS A 269 25.07 -0.55 25.32
N LYS A 270 25.03 -0.35 23.98
CA LYS A 270 24.96 -1.46 23.03
C LYS A 270 26.23 -2.33 23.08
N LYS A 271 27.42 -1.72 23.16
CA LYS A 271 28.67 -2.45 23.35
C LYS A 271 28.71 -3.20 24.69
N ASP A 272 28.33 -2.54 25.78
CA ASP A 272 28.24 -3.15 27.08
C ASP A 272 27.32 -4.38 27.09
N PHE A 273 26.22 -4.33 26.33
CA PHE A 273 25.31 -5.45 26.16
C PHE A 273 25.97 -6.62 25.39
N LEU A 274 26.60 -6.34 24.25
CA LEU A 274 27.30 -7.37 23.45
C LEU A 274 28.45 -8.02 24.25
N HIS A 275 29.22 -7.21 24.98
CA HIS A 275 30.29 -7.69 25.86
C HIS A 275 29.73 -8.64 26.93
N GLY A 276 28.61 -8.27 27.58
CA GLY A 276 27.91 -9.15 28.54
C GLY A 276 27.41 -10.47 27.95
N MET A 277 27.21 -10.53 26.64
CA MET A 277 26.81 -11.75 25.91
C MET A 277 27.99 -12.54 25.32
N GLY A 278 29.23 -12.05 25.46
CA GLY A 278 30.42 -12.67 24.85
C GLY A 278 30.48 -12.52 23.31
N LEU A 279 29.90 -11.44 22.78
CA LEU A 279 29.82 -11.12 21.33
C LEU A 279 30.68 -9.91 20.95
N GLU A 280 31.86 -9.78 21.57
CA GLU A 280 32.76 -8.63 21.36
C GLU A 280 33.19 -8.45 19.89
N GLU A 281 33.27 -9.52 19.12
CA GLU A 281 33.62 -9.47 17.70
C GLU A 281 32.65 -8.61 16.89
N MET A 282 31.39 -8.49 17.35
CA MET A 282 30.36 -7.68 16.69
C MET A 282 30.47 -6.19 17.00
N GLU A 283 31.17 -5.79 18.07
CA GLU A 283 31.27 -4.39 18.51
C GLU A 283 31.89 -3.47 17.47
N ALA A 284 32.77 -3.99 16.61
CA ALA A 284 33.41 -3.20 15.57
C ALA A 284 32.46 -2.74 14.47
N ASN A 285 31.34 -3.46 14.28
CA ASN A 285 30.42 -3.28 13.15
C ASN A 285 29.10 -2.62 13.54
N ILE A 286 28.87 -2.36 14.83
CA ILE A 286 27.59 -1.74 15.26
C ILE A 286 27.53 -0.25 14.93
N THR A 287 26.31 0.18 14.63
CA THR A 287 25.96 1.59 14.42
C THR A 287 24.90 2.02 15.43
N LEU A 288 24.56 3.29 15.43
CA LEU A 288 23.43 3.81 16.22
C LEU A 288 22.12 3.11 15.87
N ASP A 289 21.95 2.73 14.62
CA ASP A 289 20.72 2.11 14.10
C ASP A 289 20.70 0.58 14.17
N SER A 290 21.81 -0.05 14.62
CA SER A 290 21.82 -1.49 14.84
C SER A 290 20.79 -1.89 15.91
N PRO A 291 19.86 -2.84 15.64
CA PRO A 291 18.80 -3.21 16.60
C PRO A 291 19.36 -4.11 17.71
N ILE A 292 20.20 -3.54 18.56
CA ILE A 292 20.82 -4.22 19.69
C ILE A 292 20.21 -3.70 20.98
N PRO A 293 19.75 -4.57 21.88
CA PRO A 293 19.21 -4.18 23.16
C PRO A 293 20.20 -3.39 24.01
N TYR A 294 19.70 -2.45 24.80
CA TYR A 294 20.46 -1.74 25.82
C TYR A 294 19.55 -1.29 26.96
N SER A 295 20.11 -1.11 28.14
CA SER A 295 19.34 -0.68 29.31
C SER A 295 19.13 0.83 29.30
N LEU A 296 17.87 1.27 29.13
CA LEU A 296 17.49 2.67 29.21
C LEU A 296 17.71 3.23 30.62
N ASP A 297 17.50 2.43 31.68
CA ASP A 297 17.71 2.86 33.07
C ASP A 297 19.18 3.22 33.31
N LYS A 298 20.11 2.33 32.96
CA LYS A 298 21.55 2.60 33.07
C LYS A 298 21.98 3.81 32.25
N MET A 299 21.38 3.98 31.05
CA MET A 299 21.66 5.14 30.21
C MET A 299 21.21 6.45 30.88
N ILE A 300 19.99 6.49 31.45
CA ILE A 300 19.46 7.64 32.16
C ILE A 300 20.36 7.98 33.38
N ASP A 301 20.80 6.97 34.12
CA ASP A 301 21.71 7.16 35.24
C ASP A 301 23.03 7.80 34.78
N CYS A 302 23.63 7.34 33.70
CA CYS A 302 24.85 7.93 33.13
C CYS A 302 24.63 9.36 32.66
N LEU A 303 23.50 9.64 31.95
CA LEU A 303 23.19 11.02 31.54
C LEU A 303 22.97 11.94 32.73
N THR A 304 22.32 11.44 33.78
CA THR A 304 22.13 12.22 35.05
C THR A 304 23.45 12.51 35.75
N ALA A 305 24.34 11.54 35.77
CA ALA A 305 25.70 11.77 36.36
C ALA A 305 26.47 12.85 35.58
N LEU A 306 26.39 12.84 34.22
CA LEU A 306 27.00 13.88 33.37
C LEU A 306 26.35 15.26 33.57
N ASP A 307 25.02 15.30 33.75
CA ASP A 307 24.29 16.55 33.99
C ASP A 307 24.60 17.19 35.36
N GLN A 308 25.00 16.38 36.32
CA GLN A 308 25.35 16.80 37.68
C GLN A 308 26.84 16.88 37.91
N GLU A 309 27.69 16.58 36.91
CA GLU A 309 29.14 16.49 37.06
C GLU A 309 29.76 17.79 37.58
N MET A 310 30.61 17.64 38.59
CA MET A 310 31.48 18.70 39.11
C MET A 310 32.91 18.27 38.90
N VAL A 311 33.74 19.14 38.32
CA VAL A 311 35.16 18.86 38.06
C VAL A 311 36.06 19.72 38.90
N PRO A 312 37.23 19.22 39.35
CA PRO A 312 38.16 19.98 40.15
C PRO A 312 38.66 21.25 39.42
N ARG A 313 38.83 22.37 40.16
CA ARG A 313 39.56 23.54 39.67
C ARG A 313 41.05 23.40 39.93
N ALA A 314 41.85 24.19 39.20
CA ALA A 314 43.29 24.24 39.40
C ALA A 314 43.70 24.69 40.82
N ARG A 315 42.84 25.38 41.59
CA ARG A 315 43.02 25.67 43.00
C ARG A 315 42.52 24.51 43.86
N ALA A 316 43.35 23.99 44.73
CA ALA A 316 43.01 22.89 45.62
C ALA A 316 41.72 23.14 46.43
N GLY A 317 40.82 22.20 46.44
CA GLY A 317 39.55 22.22 47.16
C GLY A 317 38.40 23.01 46.53
N ALA A 318 38.56 23.56 45.34
CA ALA A 318 37.46 24.23 44.61
C ALA A 318 36.96 23.35 43.44
N GLU A 319 35.64 23.25 43.28
CA GLU A 319 34.98 22.57 42.16
C GLU A 319 34.37 23.58 41.19
N LYS A 320 34.23 23.20 39.94
CA LYS A 320 33.46 23.92 38.90
C LYS A 320 32.50 22.95 38.20
N LYS A 321 31.46 23.50 37.59
CA LYS A 321 30.54 22.74 36.78
C LYS A 321 31.29 22.04 35.65
N GLY A 322 30.97 20.77 35.42
CA GLY A 322 31.42 19.98 34.29
C GLY A 322 30.89 20.54 32.96
N PRO A 323 31.41 20.05 31.82
CA PRO A 323 31.08 20.60 30.50
C PRO A 323 29.62 20.49 30.14
N TYR A 324 28.91 19.48 30.65
CA TYR A 324 27.49 19.22 30.36
C TYR A 324 26.54 19.50 31.52
N ASN A 325 27.07 20.02 32.64
CA ASN A 325 26.29 20.29 33.85
C ASN A 325 25.11 21.22 33.57
N GLY A 326 23.87 20.74 33.82
CA GLY A 326 22.61 21.45 33.60
C GLY A 326 22.14 21.53 32.14
N GLN A 327 22.84 20.90 31.19
CA GLN A 327 22.48 20.94 29.78
C GLN A 327 21.55 19.76 29.35
N LEU A 328 21.56 18.67 30.11
CA LEU A 328 20.82 17.45 29.79
C LEU A 328 19.52 17.35 30.60
N THR A 329 19.30 18.20 31.60
CA THR A 329 18.17 18.11 32.54
C THR A 329 16.82 17.95 31.85
N ARG A 330 16.50 18.81 30.87
CA ARG A 330 15.21 18.75 30.14
C ARG A 330 15.05 17.48 29.32
N PHE A 331 16.13 17.02 28.68
CA PHE A 331 16.15 15.80 27.90
C PHE A 331 15.91 14.57 28.80
N ILE A 332 16.58 14.47 29.93
CA ILE A 332 16.40 13.41 30.94
C ILE A 332 14.97 13.40 31.45
N GLN A 333 14.41 14.56 31.79
CA GLN A 333 13.01 14.66 32.24
C GLN A 333 12.03 14.15 31.18
N ARG A 334 12.25 14.41 29.88
CA ARG A 334 11.44 13.89 28.81
C ARG A 334 11.55 12.37 28.66
N LEU A 335 12.78 11.83 28.68
CA LEU A 335 13.02 10.39 28.69
C LEU A 335 12.26 9.71 29.83
N GLU A 336 12.37 10.24 31.05
CA GLU A 336 11.65 9.70 32.20
C GLU A 336 10.12 9.81 32.08
N THR A 337 9.63 10.92 31.55
CA THR A 337 8.19 11.13 31.36
C THR A 337 7.63 10.11 30.36
N LYS A 338 8.28 9.93 29.20
CA LYS A 338 7.88 8.94 28.19
C LYS A 338 7.97 7.51 28.73
N ARG A 339 9.05 7.19 29.47
CA ARG A 339 9.23 5.88 30.12
C ARG A 339 8.14 5.56 31.14
N LYS A 340 7.64 6.56 31.86
CA LYS A 340 6.58 6.41 32.88
C LYS A 340 5.17 6.42 32.29
N ASP A 341 5.02 6.77 31.02
CA ASP A 341 3.72 6.79 30.34
C ASP A 341 3.24 5.35 30.08
N LYS A 342 2.21 4.94 30.80
CA LYS A 342 1.63 3.59 30.65
C LYS A 342 1.14 3.28 29.24
N ARG A 343 0.72 4.30 28.47
CA ARG A 343 0.27 4.12 27.09
C ARG A 343 1.41 3.66 26.18
N LEU A 344 2.66 3.88 26.59
CA LEU A 344 3.87 3.47 25.88
C LEU A 344 4.49 2.19 26.45
N ASN A 345 3.74 1.41 27.23
CA ASN A 345 4.22 0.17 27.84
C ASN A 345 4.77 -0.81 26.80
N PHE A 346 4.17 -0.89 25.61
CA PHE A 346 4.67 -1.75 24.53
C PHE A 346 6.10 -1.43 24.08
N MET A 347 6.59 -0.21 24.37
CA MET A 347 7.92 0.27 23.98
C MET A 347 8.88 0.32 25.17
N PHE A 348 8.41 0.77 26.33
CA PHE A 348 9.26 1.03 27.51
C PHE A 348 9.04 0.03 28.65
N SER A 349 8.43 -1.11 28.37
CA SER A 349 8.33 -2.18 29.35
C SER A 349 9.71 -2.60 29.87
N ARG A 350 9.76 -2.95 31.18
CA ARG A 350 10.97 -3.40 31.85
C ARG A 350 11.15 -4.92 31.88
N GLU A 351 10.33 -5.62 31.12
CA GLU A 351 10.41 -7.07 31.03
C GLU A 351 11.77 -7.49 30.42
N GLU A 352 12.51 -8.30 31.14
CA GLU A 352 13.83 -8.79 30.73
C GLU A 352 13.78 -9.58 29.42
N SER A 353 12.66 -10.23 29.14
CA SER A 353 12.40 -10.96 27.90
C SER A 353 12.43 -10.08 26.65
N LEU A 354 12.22 -8.77 26.78
CA LEU A 354 12.31 -7.80 25.70
C LEU A 354 13.73 -7.26 25.48
N LEU A 355 14.67 -7.57 26.38
CA LEU A 355 16.07 -7.19 26.28
C LEU A 355 16.95 -8.40 25.90
N LYS A 356 16.45 -9.24 24.99
CA LYS A 356 17.17 -10.41 24.47
C LYS A 356 17.73 -10.12 23.09
N TYR A 357 18.90 -10.69 22.79
CA TYR A 357 19.55 -10.54 21.49
C TYR A 357 18.71 -11.12 20.34
N ASP A 358 18.05 -12.24 20.56
CA ASP A 358 17.20 -12.97 19.63
C ASP A 358 15.77 -12.43 19.51
N TYR A 359 15.40 -11.39 20.28
CA TYR A 359 14.06 -10.81 20.21
C TYR A 359 13.69 -10.28 18.82
N MET A 360 14.67 -9.73 18.09
CA MET A 360 14.45 -9.26 16.72
C MET A 360 14.07 -10.41 15.79
N ASP A 361 14.69 -11.57 15.94
CA ASP A 361 14.36 -12.76 15.16
C ASP A 361 12.95 -13.25 15.48
N GLU A 362 12.57 -13.28 16.76
CA GLU A 362 11.20 -13.61 17.19
C GLU A 362 10.17 -12.65 16.59
N LEU A 363 10.44 -11.35 16.60
CA LEU A 363 9.58 -10.33 16.02
C LEU A 363 9.44 -10.51 14.50
N CYS A 364 10.55 -10.72 13.79
CA CYS A 364 10.55 -10.98 12.35
C CYS A 364 9.74 -12.24 12.01
N CYS A 365 9.90 -13.31 12.79
CA CYS A 365 9.11 -14.54 12.64
C CYS A 365 7.61 -14.26 12.81
N LYS A 366 7.22 -13.52 13.84
CA LYS A 366 5.81 -13.14 14.07
C LYS A 366 5.23 -12.32 12.92
N LEU A 367 6.02 -11.41 12.35
CA LEU A 367 5.57 -10.50 11.29
C LEU A 367 5.57 -11.14 9.90
N MET A 368 6.51 -12.03 9.60
CA MET A 368 6.79 -12.43 8.21
C MET A 368 6.66 -13.93 7.95
N LEU A 369 6.86 -14.80 8.94
CA LEU A 369 6.72 -16.23 8.71
C LEU A 369 5.24 -16.65 8.76
N PRO A 370 4.85 -17.69 7.99
CA PRO A 370 3.51 -18.26 8.10
C PRO A 370 3.25 -18.78 9.52
N ALA A 371 1.97 -18.84 9.90
CA ALA A 371 1.56 -19.48 11.13
C ALA A 371 2.09 -20.92 11.20
N GLN A 372 2.18 -21.50 12.41
CA GLN A 372 2.80 -22.81 12.70
C GLN A 372 2.38 -23.98 11.78
N ASN A 373 1.30 -23.83 11.02
CA ASN A 373 0.80 -24.83 10.08
C ASN A 373 1.42 -24.74 8.66
N GLY A 374 2.47 -23.92 8.46
CA GLY A 374 3.15 -23.76 7.16
C GLY A 374 2.31 -23.11 6.06
N LYS A 375 1.12 -22.60 6.38
CA LYS A 375 0.27 -21.88 5.45
C LYS A 375 0.68 -20.41 5.45
N LYS A 376 0.94 -19.88 4.27
CA LYS A 376 1.03 -18.43 4.03
C LYS A 376 -0.35 -17.82 4.29
N GLY A 377 -0.38 -16.58 4.73
CA GLY A 377 -1.66 -16.03 5.11
C GLY A 377 -1.61 -14.51 5.30
N VAL A 378 -2.68 -14.01 5.86
CA VAL A 378 -2.86 -12.60 6.15
C VAL A 378 -2.60 -12.37 7.64
N LYS A 379 -1.74 -11.42 7.95
CA LYS A 379 -1.54 -10.93 9.32
C LYS A 379 -2.18 -9.57 9.47
N ILE A 380 -2.97 -9.42 10.52
CA ILE A 380 -3.68 -8.20 10.86
C ILE A 380 -3.08 -7.67 12.14
N ILE A 381 -2.51 -6.46 12.10
CA ILE A 381 -1.97 -5.80 13.27
C ILE A 381 -2.92 -4.70 13.70
N ASP A 382 -3.51 -4.86 14.86
CA ASP A 382 -4.37 -3.89 15.51
C ASP A 382 -3.53 -2.84 16.25
N PHE A 383 -3.71 -1.57 15.85
CA PHE A 383 -3.05 -0.39 16.42
C PHE A 383 -4.00 0.46 17.28
N SER A 384 -5.21 -0.01 17.57
CA SER A 384 -6.24 0.79 18.25
C SER A 384 -5.81 1.31 19.64
N GLU A 385 -4.88 0.63 20.31
CA GLU A 385 -4.32 1.04 21.61
C GLU A 385 -3.11 1.99 21.49
N VAL A 386 -2.60 2.22 20.27
CA VAL A 386 -1.43 3.09 20.05
C VAL A 386 -1.86 4.55 20.06
N PRO A 387 -1.25 5.41 20.89
CA PRO A 387 -1.56 6.84 20.88
C PRO A 387 -1.30 7.47 19.52
N SER A 388 -2.23 8.34 19.08
CA SER A 388 -2.19 8.96 17.75
C SER A 388 -0.95 9.82 17.50
N ASP A 389 -0.36 10.38 18.55
CA ASP A 389 0.86 11.22 18.46
C ASP A 389 2.12 10.43 18.11
N ILE A 390 2.15 9.11 18.34
CA ILE A 390 3.27 8.23 18.00
C ILE A 390 2.91 7.17 16.97
N LEU A 391 1.65 7.07 16.56
CA LEU A 391 1.18 6.09 15.58
C LEU A 391 2.03 6.07 14.30
N PRO A 392 2.39 7.22 13.68
CA PRO A 392 3.24 7.23 12.49
C PRO A 392 4.57 6.52 12.72
N LEU A 393 5.19 6.74 13.87
CA LEU A 393 6.47 6.14 14.24
C LEU A 393 6.37 4.62 14.35
N ILE A 394 5.34 4.12 15.02
CA ILE A 394 5.16 2.69 15.30
C ILE A 394 4.82 1.92 14.04
N VAL A 395 3.94 2.46 13.22
CA VAL A 395 3.59 1.86 11.93
C VAL A 395 4.81 1.82 11.01
N SER A 396 5.60 2.90 10.95
CA SER A 396 6.81 2.95 10.13
C SER A 396 7.90 2.00 10.64
N LEU A 397 8.03 1.82 11.96
CA LEU A 397 8.95 0.85 12.54
C LEU A 397 8.68 -0.56 12.00
N ILE A 398 7.43 -1.02 12.04
CA ILE A 398 7.06 -2.35 11.53
C ILE A 398 7.30 -2.44 10.03
N ALA A 399 6.88 -1.44 9.26
CA ALA A 399 7.11 -1.40 7.81
C ALA A 399 8.61 -1.45 7.47
N ARG A 400 9.45 -0.72 8.23
CA ARG A 400 10.91 -0.71 8.07
C ARG A 400 11.53 -2.07 8.42
N VAL A 401 11.08 -2.72 9.49
CA VAL A 401 11.56 -4.06 9.85
C VAL A 401 11.29 -5.04 8.70
N VAL A 402 10.04 -5.11 8.23
CA VAL A 402 9.66 -5.99 7.12
C VAL A 402 10.48 -5.69 5.86
N PHE A 403 10.62 -4.41 5.50
CA PHE A 403 11.38 -4.02 4.33
C PHE A 403 12.87 -4.36 4.44
N SER A 404 13.49 -4.13 5.61
CA SER A 404 14.91 -4.40 5.84
C SER A 404 15.22 -5.90 5.78
N VAL A 405 14.37 -6.74 6.35
CA VAL A 405 14.53 -8.20 6.25
C VAL A 405 14.50 -8.65 4.79
N GLN A 406 13.52 -8.18 4.02
CA GLN A 406 13.42 -8.50 2.59
C GLN A 406 14.60 -7.97 1.78
N GLN A 407 15.12 -6.80 2.14
CA GLN A 407 16.28 -6.20 1.49
C GLN A 407 17.55 -7.04 1.70
N TRP A 408 17.75 -7.55 2.90
CA TRP A 408 18.96 -8.33 3.26
C TRP A 408 18.86 -9.81 2.91
N SER A 409 17.65 -10.34 2.72
CA SER A 409 17.43 -11.72 2.31
C SER A 409 17.97 -11.99 0.90
N GLN A 410 18.50 -13.19 0.70
CA GLN A 410 18.92 -13.66 -0.62
C GLN A 410 17.72 -13.76 -1.57
N VAL A 411 17.96 -13.58 -2.87
CA VAL A 411 16.86 -13.52 -3.87
C VAL A 411 15.98 -14.78 -3.85
N GLY A 412 16.54 -15.96 -3.58
CA GLY A 412 15.79 -17.23 -3.51
C GLY A 412 15.02 -17.44 -2.21
N GLU A 413 15.31 -16.66 -1.17
CA GLU A 413 14.72 -16.76 0.16
C GLU A 413 13.68 -15.68 0.46
N ARG A 414 13.50 -14.74 -0.47
CA ARG A 414 12.52 -13.66 -0.32
C ARG A 414 11.11 -14.18 -0.42
N HIS A 415 10.28 -13.78 0.52
CA HIS A 415 8.85 -14.04 0.53
C HIS A 415 8.10 -12.75 0.19
N PRO A 416 7.50 -12.64 -1.02
CA PRO A 416 6.75 -11.45 -1.38
C PRO A 416 5.66 -11.16 -0.36
N ILE A 417 5.60 -9.90 0.10
CA ILE A 417 4.63 -9.45 1.09
C ILE A 417 3.97 -8.15 0.63
N ALA A 418 2.66 -8.06 0.79
CA ALA A 418 1.88 -6.84 0.54
C ALA A 418 1.51 -6.19 1.87
N ILE A 419 1.92 -4.95 2.09
CA ILE A 419 1.56 -4.16 3.27
C ILE A 419 0.34 -3.33 2.93
N PHE A 420 -0.78 -3.63 3.57
CA PHE A 420 -2.04 -2.89 3.48
C PHE A 420 -2.05 -1.82 4.54
N CYS A 421 -2.04 -0.58 4.09
CA CYS A 421 -1.95 0.62 4.92
C CYS A 421 -3.34 1.25 5.06
N ASP A 422 -4.13 0.81 6.05
CA ASP A 422 -5.46 1.40 6.28
C ASP A 422 -5.34 2.79 6.92
N GLU A 423 -6.26 3.69 6.57
CA GLU A 423 -6.24 5.10 6.94
C GLU A 423 -4.86 5.77 6.78
N ALA A 424 -4.20 5.47 5.66
CA ALA A 424 -2.82 5.84 5.39
C ALA A 424 -2.51 7.33 5.57
N HIS A 425 -3.51 8.22 5.43
CA HIS A 425 -3.33 9.65 5.65
C HIS A 425 -2.89 10.02 7.08
N LEU A 426 -3.09 9.12 8.07
CA LEU A 426 -2.69 9.34 9.46
C LEU A 426 -1.19 9.15 9.68
N TYR A 427 -0.49 8.40 8.82
CA TYR A 427 0.94 8.09 9.00
C TYR A 427 1.78 8.16 7.72
N ILE A 428 1.14 8.43 6.57
CA ILE A 428 1.79 8.75 5.30
C ILE A 428 1.25 10.12 4.81
N PRO A 429 1.37 11.20 5.60
CA PRO A 429 0.70 12.46 5.30
C PRO A 429 1.31 13.17 4.10
N ALA A 430 0.49 14.00 3.42
CA ALA A 430 0.95 14.84 2.31
C ALA A 430 1.93 15.93 2.76
N TYR A 431 1.76 16.40 3.98
CA TYR A 431 2.58 17.43 4.62
C TYR A 431 2.94 17.00 6.03
N THR A 432 4.18 17.29 6.43
CA THR A 432 4.68 16.96 7.77
C THR A 432 4.70 18.22 8.62
N GLU A 433 4.11 18.14 9.80
CA GLU A 433 4.14 19.22 10.81
C GLU A 433 5.05 18.87 11.99
N LYS A 434 5.34 17.59 12.17
CA LYS A 434 6.11 17.03 13.28
C LYS A 434 7.30 16.23 12.77
N SER A 435 8.39 16.22 13.54
CA SER A 435 9.58 15.41 13.22
C SER A 435 9.31 13.90 13.18
N ILE A 436 8.29 13.43 13.92
CA ILE A 436 7.84 12.02 13.89
C ILE A 436 7.26 11.66 12.52
N ASP A 437 6.47 12.56 11.94
CA ASP A 437 5.88 12.34 10.62
C ASP A 437 6.96 12.26 9.53
N ASP A 438 8.01 13.09 9.63
CA ASP A 438 9.16 13.05 8.71
C ASP A 438 9.86 11.69 8.76
N ALA A 439 10.12 11.16 9.95
CA ALA A 439 10.79 9.87 10.12
C ALA A 439 9.95 8.71 9.55
N SER A 440 8.64 8.74 9.77
CA SER A 440 7.69 7.78 9.21
C SER A 440 7.68 7.84 7.68
N LEU A 441 7.57 9.03 7.13
CA LEU A 441 7.43 9.26 5.70
C LEU A 441 8.61 8.74 4.89
N VAL A 442 9.85 8.92 5.40
CA VAL A 442 11.08 8.41 4.76
C VAL A 442 10.98 6.90 4.50
N THR A 443 10.46 6.13 5.46
CA THR A 443 10.28 4.69 5.32
C THR A 443 9.32 4.33 4.19
N PHE A 444 8.13 4.93 4.16
CA PHE A 444 7.12 4.63 3.15
C PHE A 444 7.50 5.12 1.76
N GLU A 445 8.15 6.28 1.64
CA GLU A 445 8.71 6.74 0.38
C GLU A 445 9.77 5.78 -0.16
N ARG A 446 10.64 5.27 0.70
CA ARG A 446 11.65 4.29 0.30
C ARG A 446 11.01 2.98 -0.17
N ILE A 447 10.03 2.45 0.57
CA ILE A 447 9.30 1.25 0.16
C ILE A 447 8.59 1.48 -1.17
N SER A 448 7.96 2.63 -1.39
CA SER A 448 7.27 2.95 -2.64
C SER A 448 8.20 3.00 -3.85
N LYS A 449 9.44 3.47 -3.67
CA LYS A 449 10.47 3.57 -4.73
C LYS A 449 11.20 2.25 -4.99
N GLU A 450 11.49 1.48 -3.96
CA GLU A 450 12.39 0.33 -4.00
C GLU A 450 11.72 -1.02 -3.68
N GLY A 451 10.54 -1.01 -3.06
CA GLY A 451 9.86 -2.20 -2.51
C GLY A 451 9.70 -3.32 -3.53
N ARG A 452 9.35 -2.96 -4.78
CA ARG A 452 9.21 -3.92 -5.87
C ARG A 452 10.46 -4.79 -6.08
N LYS A 453 11.65 -4.21 -5.93
CA LYS A 453 12.94 -4.91 -6.10
C LYS A 453 13.14 -5.99 -5.03
N TYR A 454 12.56 -5.79 -3.85
CA TYR A 454 12.73 -6.67 -2.69
C TYR A 454 11.48 -7.50 -2.37
N GLY A 455 10.46 -7.43 -3.22
CA GLY A 455 9.22 -8.19 -3.03
C GLY A 455 8.27 -7.58 -1.98
N VAL A 456 8.37 -6.28 -1.70
CA VAL A 456 7.47 -5.56 -0.81
C VAL A 456 6.54 -4.67 -1.61
N GLY A 457 5.23 -4.95 -1.56
CA GLY A 457 4.17 -4.13 -2.14
C GLY A 457 3.49 -3.24 -1.09
N LEU A 458 3.02 -2.05 -1.50
CA LEU A 458 2.15 -1.20 -0.68
C LEU A 458 0.75 -1.18 -1.28
N VAL A 459 -0.25 -1.34 -0.43
CA VAL A 459 -1.66 -1.10 -0.74
C VAL A 459 -2.13 0.03 0.17
N VAL A 460 -2.17 1.23 -0.37
CA VAL A 460 -2.54 2.45 0.35
C VAL A 460 -4.05 2.59 0.36
N ILE A 461 -4.65 2.64 1.55
CA ILE A 461 -6.10 2.70 1.73
C ILE A 461 -6.41 4.03 2.42
N SER A 462 -7.28 4.86 1.83
CA SER A 462 -7.61 6.15 2.42
C SER A 462 -8.96 6.67 1.94
N GLN A 463 -9.67 7.34 2.84
CA GLN A 463 -10.85 8.15 2.51
C GLN A 463 -10.48 9.59 2.13
N ARG A 464 -9.21 9.99 2.33
CA ARG A 464 -8.70 11.34 2.08
C ARG A 464 -7.43 11.29 1.22
N PRO A 465 -7.54 10.93 -0.07
CA PRO A 465 -6.37 10.76 -0.92
C PRO A 465 -5.53 12.04 -1.08
N SER A 466 -6.14 13.21 -0.98
CA SER A 466 -5.43 14.50 -1.02
C SER A 466 -4.51 14.75 0.18
N GLU A 467 -4.75 14.07 1.31
CA GLU A 467 -3.96 14.16 2.51
C GLU A 467 -2.84 13.09 2.57
N VAL A 468 -2.76 12.19 1.58
CA VAL A 468 -1.69 11.17 1.48
C VAL A 468 -0.52 11.71 0.66
N ASN A 469 0.69 11.31 1.04
CA ASN A 469 1.94 11.72 0.38
C ASN A 469 1.92 11.45 -1.13
N ARG A 470 2.23 12.50 -1.90
CA ARG A 470 2.19 12.46 -3.37
C ARG A 470 3.24 11.53 -3.97
N THR A 471 4.41 11.41 -3.35
CA THR A 471 5.45 10.50 -3.83
C THR A 471 4.95 9.06 -3.77
N VAL A 472 4.38 8.64 -2.65
CA VAL A 472 3.83 7.30 -2.48
C VAL A 472 2.69 7.03 -3.47
N LEU A 473 1.75 7.96 -3.62
CA LEU A 473 0.66 7.82 -4.60
C LEU A 473 1.15 7.74 -6.04
N SER A 474 2.17 8.54 -6.42
CA SER A 474 2.70 8.57 -7.79
C SER A 474 3.44 7.30 -8.19
N GLN A 475 3.96 6.54 -7.23
CA GLN A 475 4.60 5.25 -7.46
C GLN A 475 3.60 4.09 -7.58
N SER A 476 2.33 4.33 -7.25
CA SER A 476 1.26 3.34 -7.35
C SER A 476 0.66 3.32 -8.75
N ASN A 477 0.65 2.15 -9.37
CA ASN A 477 0.16 1.99 -10.76
C ASN A 477 -1.27 1.47 -10.82
N ASN A 478 -1.82 1.01 -9.71
CA ASN A 478 -3.15 0.42 -9.62
C ASN A 478 -4.03 1.27 -8.70
N PHE A 479 -5.22 1.61 -9.17
CA PHE A 479 -6.18 2.40 -8.41
C PHE A 479 -7.54 1.70 -8.40
N ILE A 480 -8.07 1.48 -7.20
CA ILE A 480 -9.45 1.05 -6.96
C ILE A 480 -10.18 2.27 -6.38
N ALA A 481 -10.94 2.94 -7.23
CA ALA A 481 -11.71 4.11 -6.82
C ALA A 481 -13.16 3.71 -6.59
N MET A 482 -13.62 3.88 -5.37
CA MET A 482 -15.01 3.74 -4.99
C MET A 482 -15.69 5.11 -5.00
N ARG A 483 -16.96 5.18 -4.59
CA ARG A 483 -17.67 6.46 -4.54
C ARG A 483 -16.87 7.50 -3.74
N LEU A 484 -16.52 8.61 -4.39
CA LEU A 484 -15.93 9.79 -3.78
C LEU A 484 -16.99 10.90 -3.73
N THR A 485 -17.03 11.69 -2.67
CA THR A 485 -17.98 12.78 -2.49
C THR A 485 -17.41 14.14 -2.84
N ASN A 486 -16.09 14.24 -3.06
CA ASN A 486 -15.38 15.47 -3.47
C ASN A 486 -14.34 15.14 -4.53
#